data_7857cd28c8e0859618a7e8384d9c97d5
#
_entry.id   7857cd28c8e0859618a7e8384d9c97d5
#
_cell.length_a   1.000
_cell.length_b   1.000
_cell.length_c   1.000
_cell.angle_alpha   90.00
_cell.angle_beta   90.00
_cell.angle_gamma   90.00
#
_symmetry.space_group_name_H-M   'P 1'
#
loop_
_entity.id
_entity.type
_entity.pdbx_description
1 polymer ?
#
loop_
_entity_poly.entity_id
_entity_poly.type
_entity_poly.pdbx_seq_one_letter_code
_entity_poly.pdbx_strand_id
1 'polypeptide(L)'
;MANKDKQKDLGHYLWRAGERVAVVQVPDRFTVRLNRGVAKEKVAADYHATHRQGLRRQNLQEYSVDVEQRDAVMDRVRQGGDVAFASHVYAPAEDPLAKLYLTDEITVQFKPEVSDDDIEKITTEFGLKLVREIRDVPRAFIFRVGPQAAENPIKIANRLAQNDKVLLSEPNMAVASKSHCTPTDTLFPEQWHLFHTGGPWLDAASHIDAVHAWDITRGERSVVVAVADDSCDLYHTDFEGAGKIVAPRDFGGQDFDPMPELWDDNHGTACCGVAVAEENGTGVVGVAPGCALMPIRTSGMIDDNSIEDLCDWVVDHGAGVLSCSWGVATNYFSLSLRMQSALHRVATVGRGGKGCVVVFAAGNENRPIDGTVNETGWPNNQPSGPTRWLAGFAAHDDVIAVAACSSMATKAAYSNWGPEVSVCAPSNNVGPGTYPRVTTDVNGRGIVTTDRVGPSGYSSTDYTRDFGGTSSACPT
;
A
#
# COMPACT_ATOMS: atom_id res chain seq x y z
N MET A 1 23.70 -42.48 3.94
CA MET A 1 23.56 -41.05 3.61
C MET A 1 22.15 -40.65 3.11
N ALA A 2 21.48 -41.48 2.32
CA ALA A 2 20.14 -41.16 1.78
C ALA A 2 18.99 -40.95 2.81
N ASN A 3 19.15 -41.46 4.06
CA ASN A 3 18.07 -41.37 5.06
C ASN A 3 18.14 -40.06 5.90
N LYS A 4 19.30 -39.38 5.95
CA LYS A 4 19.46 -38.10 6.65
C LYS A 4 18.97 -36.90 5.80
N ASP A 5 19.03 -37.01 4.48
CA ASP A 5 18.55 -35.94 3.59
C ASP A 5 17.03 -35.90 3.47
N LYS A 6 16.35 -37.08 3.52
CA LYS A 6 14.89 -37.16 3.61
C LYS A 6 14.32 -36.58 4.91
N GLN A 7 15.08 -36.64 6.02
CA GLN A 7 14.67 -36.06 7.30
C GLN A 7 14.79 -34.54 7.36
N LYS A 8 15.69 -33.94 6.60
CA LYS A 8 15.85 -32.48 6.52
C LYS A 8 14.69 -31.76 5.81
N ASP A 9 14.03 -32.43 4.88
CA ASP A 9 12.96 -31.83 4.04
C ASP A 9 11.61 -31.70 4.76
N LEU A 10 11.35 -32.47 5.82
CA LEU A 10 10.04 -32.54 6.48
C LEU A 10 9.59 -31.24 7.19
N GLY A 11 10.45 -30.27 7.35
CA GLY A 11 10.15 -28.98 7.99
C GLY A 11 9.91 -27.81 7.03
N HIS A 12 10.06 -28.02 5.72
CA HIS A 12 10.03 -26.98 4.71
C HIS A 12 8.76 -26.97 3.85
N TYR A 13 7.81 -27.81 4.16
CA TYR A 13 6.47 -27.83 3.54
C TYR A 13 5.42 -28.31 4.54
N LEU A 14 4.19 -28.06 4.23
CA LEU A 14 3.03 -28.63 4.90
C LEU A 14 2.00 -29.10 3.86
N TRP A 15 1.13 -30.01 4.27
CA TRP A 15 0.00 -30.42 3.47
C TRP A 15 -1.22 -29.55 3.75
N ARG A 16 -1.94 -29.15 2.70
CA ARG A 16 -3.24 -28.46 2.76
C ARG A 16 -4.11 -28.95 1.61
N ALA A 17 -5.29 -29.45 1.92
CA ALA A 17 -6.25 -29.96 0.94
C ALA A 17 -5.62 -30.95 -0.08
N GLY A 18 -4.64 -31.76 0.36
CA GLY A 18 -3.93 -32.70 -0.49
C GLY A 18 -2.77 -32.13 -1.30
N GLU A 19 -2.47 -30.84 -1.19
CA GLU A 19 -1.37 -30.17 -1.86
C GLU A 19 -0.20 -29.89 -0.91
N ARG A 20 1.02 -29.88 -1.44
CA ARG A 20 2.21 -29.46 -0.72
C ARG A 20 2.42 -27.97 -0.84
N VAL A 21 2.37 -27.27 0.27
CA VAL A 21 2.66 -25.83 0.37
C VAL A 21 4.06 -25.66 0.94
N ALA A 22 4.96 -25.06 0.16
CA ALA A 22 6.31 -24.75 0.60
C ALA A 22 6.28 -23.63 1.65
N VAL A 23 7.02 -23.82 2.75
CA VAL A 23 7.13 -22.85 3.84
C VAL A 23 8.57 -22.60 4.23
N VAL A 24 8.84 -21.36 4.66
CA VAL A 24 10.11 -20.94 5.22
C VAL A 24 9.93 -20.49 6.66
N GLN A 25 10.94 -20.67 7.47
CA GLN A 25 10.94 -20.15 8.84
C GLN A 25 11.23 -18.65 8.83
N VAL A 26 10.48 -17.87 9.59
CA VAL A 26 10.82 -16.48 9.86
C VAL A 26 12.04 -16.44 10.78
N PRO A 27 13.17 -15.84 10.35
CA PRO A 27 14.47 -16.12 10.96
C PRO A 27 14.60 -15.72 12.43
N ASP A 28 13.96 -14.61 12.82
CA ASP A 28 14.08 -13.98 14.14
C ASP A 28 12.86 -14.20 15.05
N ARG A 29 11.92 -15.08 14.66
CA ARG A 29 10.61 -15.22 15.32
C ARG A 29 10.34 -16.61 15.83
N PHE A 30 9.71 -16.66 17.02
CA PHE A 30 9.12 -17.87 17.57
C PHE A 30 7.87 -17.56 18.39
N THR A 31 7.03 -18.56 18.60
CA THR A 31 5.85 -18.47 19.46
C THR A 31 5.94 -19.42 20.62
N VAL A 32 5.30 -19.04 21.73
CA VAL A 32 5.12 -19.90 22.88
C VAL A 32 3.68 -19.87 23.37
N ARG A 33 3.22 -21.00 23.92
CA ARG A 33 2.07 -21.06 24.82
C ARG A 33 2.59 -21.09 26.24
N LEU A 34 2.21 -20.11 27.04
CA LEU A 34 2.60 -20.01 28.44
C LEU A 34 1.81 -20.99 29.31
N ASN A 35 2.45 -21.51 30.33
CA ASN A 35 1.75 -22.23 31.38
C ASN A 35 0.87 -21.27 32.21
N ARG A 36 -0.15 -21.84 32.88
CA ARG A 36 -1.12 -21.03 33.63
C ARG A 36 -0.38 -20.22 34.74
N GLY A 37 -0.60 -18.93 34.76
CA GLY A 37 -0.03 -18.00 35.74
C GLY A 37 1.35 -17.44 35.38
N VAL A 38 1.93 -17.85 34.25
CA VAL A 38 3.20 -17.27 33.77
C VAL A 38 2.91 -15.98 32.98
N ALA A 39 3.58 -14.88 33.36
CA ALA A 39 3.49 -13.63 32.65
C ALA A 39 4.39 -13.63 31.40
N LYS A 40 3.92 -12.99 30.33
CA LYS A 40 4.69 -12.86 29.07
C LYS A 40 6.00 -12.08 29.25
N GLU A 41 6.02 -11.12 30.18
CA GLU A 41 7.17 -10.30 30.54
C GLU A 41 8.29 -11.13 31.18
N LYS A 42 7.94 -12.20 31.90
CA LYS A 42 8.91 -13.15 32.48
C LYS A 42 9.72 -13.84 31.40
N VAL A 43 9.06 -14.37 30.37
CA VAL A 43 9.74 -15.02 29.23
C VAL A 43 10.61 -14.02 28.47
N ALA A 44 10.14 -12.77 28.29
CA ALA A 44 10.93 -11.73 27.67
C ALA A 44 12.22 -11.43 28.44
N ALA A 45 12.13 -11.33 29.76
CA ALA A 45 13.28 -11.03 30.63
C ALA A 45 14.26 -12.21 30.76
N ASP A 46 13.76 -13.41 31.06
CA ASP A 46 14.58 -14.60 31.36
C ASP A 46 15.37 -15.08 30.14
N TYR A 47 14.82 -14.87 28.94
CA TYR A 47 15.42 -15.36 27.68
C TYR A 47 15.93 -14.23 26.76
N HIS A 48 15.96 -12.98 27.24
CA HIS A 48 16.39 -11.79 26.48
C HIS A 48 15.67 -11.68 25.12
N ALA A 49 14.36 -11.95 25.12
CA ALA A 49 13.51 -11.91 23.95
C ALA A 49 12.59 -10.68 24.00
N THR A 50 12.28 -10.12 22.84
CA THR A 50 11.32 -9.02 22.71
C THR A 50 9.94 -9.58 22.42
N HIS A 51 8.97 -9.34 23.31
CA HIS A 51 7.56 -9.65 23.06
C HIS A 51 7.02 -8.78 21.92
N ARG A 52 6.35 -9.40 20.95
CA ARG A 52 5.79 -8.71 19.77
C ARG A 52 4.28 -8.57 19.84
N GLN A 53 3.58 -9.69 20.00
CA GLN A 53 2.11 -9.70 20.10
C GLN A 53 1.60 -10.98 20.79
N GLY A 54 0.33 -10.95 21.18
CA GLY A 54 -0.40 -12.11 21.70
C GLY A 54 -1.54 -12.52 20.77
N LEU A 55 -1.58 -13.79 20.38
CA LEU A 55 -2.67 -14.41 19.64
C LEU A 55 -3.68 -14.98 20.66
N ARG A 56 -4.65 -14.17 21.05
CA ARG A 56 -5.53 -14.45 22.21
C ARG A 56 -6.29 -15.78 22.07
N ARG A 57 -6.92 -16.04 20.91
CA ARG A 57 -7.73 -17.24 20.68
C ARG A 57 -6.89 -18.51 20.70
N GLN A 58 -5.67 -18.47 20.19
CA GLN A 58 -4.72 -19.59 20.15
C GLN A 58 -3.92 -19.73 21.44
N ASN A 59 -4.03 -18.74 22.33
CA ASN A 59 -3.22 -18.61 23.54
C ASN A 59 -1.71 -18.72 23.26
N LEU A 60 -1.25 -18.04 22.20
CA LEU A 60 0.15 -17.98 21.81
C LEU A 60 0.69 -16.58 22.02
N GLN A 61 1.98 -16.48 22.34
CA GLN A 61 2.73 -15.21 22.42
C GLN A 61 3.88 -15.27 21.42
N GLU A 62 4.02 -14.25 20.57
CA GLU A 62 5.11 -14.11 19.61
C GLU A 62 6.26 -13.30 20.22
N TYR A 63 7.48 -13.80 20.05
CA TYR A 63 8.71 -13.16 20.47
C TYR A 63 9.68 -13.05 19.31
N SER A 64 10.60 -12.07 19.39
CA SER A 64 11.77 -11.99 18.53
C SER A 64 13.06 -12.00 19.33
N VAL A 65 14.10 -12.55 18.72
CA VAL A 65 15.49 -12.61 19.21
C VAL A 65 16.43 -12.47 18.02
N ASP A 66 17.72 -12.33 18.29
CA ASP A 66 18.72 -12.41 17.22
C ASP A 66 18.62 -13.72 16.46
N VAL A 67 18.74 -13.61 15.13
CA VAL A 67 18.58 -14.75 14.20
C VAL A 67 19.45 -15.94 14.59
N GLU A 68 20.70 -15.68 14.94
CA GLU A 68 21.67 -16.73 15.32
C GLU A 68 21.35 -17.41 16.66
N GLN A 69 20.57 -16.75 17.51
CA GLN A 69 20.25 -17.25 18.87
C GLN A 69 18.88 -17.92 18.95
N ARG A 70 18.02 -17.76 17.93
CA ARG A 70 16.61 -18.18 17.99
C ARG A 70 16.43 -19.63 18.44
N ASP A 71 17.10 -20.56 17.79
CA ASP A 71 16.90 -21.99 18.07
C ASP A 71 17.44 -22.37 19.46
N ALA A 72 18.58 -21.82 19.87
CA ALA A 72 19.13 -22.01 21.21
C ALA A 72 18.24 -21.40 22.31
N VAL A 73 17.63 -20.25 22.05
CA VAL A 73 16.65 -19.65 22.97
C VAL A 73 15.39 -20.51 23.06
N MET A 74 14.86 -20.96 21.92
CA MET A 74 13.68 -21.85 21.92
C MET A 74 13.90 -23.14 22.69
N ASP A 75 15.09 -23.76 22.57
CA ASP A 75 15.41 -24.97 23.31
C ASP A 75 15.47 -24.70 24.82
N ARG A 76 16.06 -23.61 25.27
CA ARG A 76 16.04 -23.19 26.69
C ARG A 76 14.62 -22.93 27.19
N VAL A 77 13.80 -22.23 26.38
CA VAL A 77 12.40 -21.95 26.70
C VAL A 77 11.60 -23.25 26.87
N ARG A 78 11.81 -24.27 26.02
CA ARG A 78 11.15 -25.59 26.14
C ARG A 78 11.55 -26.33 27.41
N GLN A 79 12.79 -26.15 27.85
CA GLN A 79 13.33 -26.83 29.06
C GLN A 79 12.95 -26.09 30.35
N GLY A 80 12.61 -24.82 30.29
CA GLY A 80 12.44 -23.94 31.44
C GLY A 80 11.17 -24.09 32.26
N GLY A 81 10.22 -24.93 31.86
CA GLY A 81 8.99 -25.21 32.61
C GLY A 81 7.93 -24.11 32.60
N ASP A 82 8.21 -22.94 32.01
CA ASP A 82 7.30 -21.82 31.93
C ASP A 82 6.33 -21.88 30.72
N VAL A 83 6.60 -22.76 29.77
CA VAL A 83 5.83 -22.90 28.54
C VAL A 83 5.30 -24.31 28.32
N ALA A 84 4.09 -24.44 27.82
CA ALA A 84 3.46 -25.67 27.43
C ALA A 84 3.80 -26.07 25.97
N PHE A 85 4.19 -25.10 25.14
CA PHE A 85 4.50 -25.31 23.73
C PHE A 85 5.37 -24.19 23.21
N ALA A 86 6.30 -24.49 22.30
CA ALA A 86 7.08 -23.51 21.57
C ALA A 86 7.33 -23.95 20.13
N SER A 87 7.17 -23.04 19.18
CA SER A 87 7.34 -23.30 17.75
C SER A 87 7.96 -22.13 17.01
N HIS A 88 8.59 -22.42 15.87
CA HIS A 88 8.98 -21.40 14.91
C HIS A 88 7.73 -20.72 14.32
N VAL A 89 7.88 -19.47 13.91
CA VAL A 89 6.94 -18.80 13.01
C VAL A 89 7.36 -19.14 11.59
N TYR A 90 6.39 -19.41 10.75
CA TYR A 90 6.60 -19.75 9.34
C TYR A 90 5.98 -18.68 8.44
N ALA A 91 6.34 -18.72 7.16
CA ALA A 91 5.70 -17.99 6.09
C ALA A 91 5.58 -18.89 4.86
N PRO A 92 4.58 -18.72 3.98
CA PRO A 92 4.61 -19.35 2.67
C PRO A 92 5.86 -18.91 1.91
N ALA A 93 6.48 -19.82 1.15
CA ALA A 93 7.68 -19.45 0.38
C ALA A 93 7.39 -18.38 -0.70
N GLU A 94 6.16 -18.36 -1.21
CA GLU A 94 5.68 -17.40 -2.22
C GLU A 94 5.23 -16.05 -1.62
N ASP A 95 4.95 -16.01 -0.30
CA ASP A 95 4.58 -14.79 0.43
C ASP A 95 5.33 -14.72 1.78
N PRO A 96 6.59 -14.28 1.79
CA PRO A 96 7.41 -14.22 3.01
C PRO A 96 6.92 -13.23 4.06
N LEU A 97 5.98 -12.33 3.72
CA LEU A 97 5.40 -11.36 4.65
C LEU A 97 4.22 -11.94 5.45
N ALA A 98 3.53 -12.95 4.92
CA ALA A 98 2.45 -13.64 5.60
C ALA A 98 3.01 -14.55 6.70
N LYS A 99 2.57 -14.35 7.94
CA LYS A 99 3.00 -15.17 9.07
C LYS A 99 2.02 -16.30 9.36
N LEU A 100 2.56 -17.50 9.47
CA LEU A 100 1.86 -18.73 9.84
C LEU A 100 2.30 -19.15 11.25
N TYR A 101 1.35 -19.17 12.18
CA TYR A 101 1.60 -19.51 13.58
C TYR A 101 1.10 -20.94 13.86
N LEU A 102 2.01 -21.88 14.03
CA LEU A 102 1.65 -23.25 14.38
C LEU A 102 1.02 -23.31 15.77
N THR A 103 -0.07 -24.08 15.88
CA THR A 103 -0.57 -24.55 17.16
C THR A 103 0.03 -25.91 17.49
N ASP A 104 -0.27 -26.45 18.68
CA ASP A 104 0.10 -27.80 19.07
C ASP A 104 -0.87 -28.89 18.59
N GLU A 105 -1.78 -28.57 17.67
CA GLU A 105 -2.78 -29.47 17.15
C GLU A 105 -2.46 -29.96 15.74
N ILE A 106 -2.78 -31.25 15.48
CA ILE A 106 -2.64 -31.89 14.18
C ILE A 106 -3.97 -32.58 13.87
N THR A 107 -4.46 -32.39 12.65
CA THR A 107 -5.58 -33.15 12.10
C THR A 107 -5.04 -34.38 11.41
N VAL A 108 -5.59 -35.55 11.72
CA VAL A 108 -5.25 -36.81 11.06
C VAL A 108 -6.52 -37.54 10.65
N GLN A 109 -6.60 -37.96 9.40
CA GLN A 109 -7.64 -38.82 8.89
C GLN A 109 -7.01 -40.20 8.52
N PHE A 110 -7.55 -41.25 9.08
CA PHE A 110 -7.13 -42.61 8.79
C PHE A 110 -8.02 -43.26 7.72
N LYS A 111 -7.49 -44.30 7.08
CA LYS A 111 -8.28 -45.10 6.16
C LYS A 111 -9.40 -45.85 6.91
N PRO A 112 -10.54 -46.14 6.27
CA PRO A 112 -11.71 -46.75 6.90
C PRO A 112 -11.43 -48.10 7.57
N GLU A 113 -10.50 -48.89 7.03
CA GLU A 113 -10.12 -50.21 7.48
C GLU A 113 -9.16 -50.22 8.69
N VAL A 114 -8.63 -49.09 9.12
CA VAL A 114 -7.67 -49.01 10.22
C VAL A 114 -8.39 -49.15 11.55
N SER A 115 -7.93 -50.11 12.38
CA SER A 115 -8.51 -50.37 13.70
C SER A 115 -8.16 -49.26 14.71
N ASP A 116 -8.95 -49.15 15.77
CA ASP A 116 -8.69 -48.18 16.85
C ASP A 116 -7.36 -48.50 17.58
N ASP A 117 -7.02 -49.79 17.76
CA ASP A 117 -5.73 -50.20 18.32
C ASP A 117 -4.54 -49.73 17.47
N ASP A 118 -4.68 -49.76 16.15
CA ASP A 118 -3.65 -49.28 15.24
C ASP A 118 -3.52 -47.76 15.30
N ILE A 119 -4.64 -47.04 15.40
CA ILE A 119 -4.63 -45.59 15.60
C ILE A 119 -3.91 -45.22 16.89
N GLU A 120 -4.23 -45.91 18.00
CA GLU A 120 -3.60 -45.66 19.29
C GLU A 120 -2.09 -45.93 19.25
N LYS A 121 -1.66 -47.04 18.60
CA LYS A 121 -0.23 -47.32 18.41
C LYS A 121 0.48 -46.23 17.62
N ILE A 122 -0.05 -45.85 16.47
CA ILE A 122 0.53 -44.82 15.61
C ILE A 122 0.62 -43.48 16.36
N THR A 123 -0.45 -43.06 17.01
CA THR A 123 -0.49 -41.75 17.68
C THR A 123 0.40 -41.71 18.93
N THR A 124 0.52 -42.83 19.66
CA THR A 124 1.41 -42.96 20.82
C THR A 124 2.88 -42.86 20.42
N GLU A 125 3.28 -43.45 19.29
CA GLU A 125 4.65 -43.35 18.75
C GLU A 125 5.09 -41.88 18.53
N PHE A 126 4.17 -41.01 18.14
CA PHE A 126 4.43 -39.60 17.94
C PHE A 126 4.12 -38.70 19.15
N GLY A 127 3.77 -39.28 20.30
CA GLY A 127 3.44 -38.53 21.51
C GLY A 127 2.18 -37.69 21.39
N LEU A 128 1.23 -38.16 20.60
CA LEU A 128 -0.03 -37.46 20.32
C LEU A 128 -1.11 -37.88 21.33
N LYS A 129 -1.93 -36.92 21.76
CA LYS A 129 -3.12 -37.13 22.59
C LYS A 129 -4.37 -36.75 21.82
N LEU A 130 -5.35 -37.63 21.81
CA LEU A 130 -6.65 -37.37 21.20
C LEU A 130 -7.33 -36.15 21.89
N VAL A 131 -7.77 -35.19 21.12
CA VAL A 131 -8.57 -34.05 21.58
C VAL A 131 -10.06 -34.31 21.33
N ARG A 132 -10.40 -34.64 20.07
CA ARG A 132 -11.76 -34.97 19.65
C ARG A 132 -11.78 -35.55 18.24
N GLU A 133 -12.89 -36.15 17.87
CA GLU A 133 -13.22 -36.50 16.50
C GLU A 133 -13.65 -35.26 15.72
N ILE A 134 -13.46 -35.27 14.40
CA ILE A 134 -14.00 -34.25 13.51
C ILE A 134 -15.44 -34.64 13.12
N ARG A 135 -16.35 -33.74 13.37
CA ARG A 135 -17.76 -33.98 13.10
C ARG A 135 -18.00 -34.19 11.60
N ASP A 136 -18.81 -35.20 11.28
CA ASP A 136 -19.23 -35.56 9.92
C ASP A 136 -18.07 -35.91 8.94
N VAL A 137 -16.86 -36.20 9.45
CA VAL A 137 -15.73 -36.70 8.68
C VAL A 137 -15.29 -38.05 9.22
N PRO A 138 -15.55 -39.16 8.49
CA PRO A 138 -15.22 -40.52 8.98
C PRO A 138 -13.73 -40.68 9.28
N ARG A 139 -13.42 -41.28 10.43
CA ARG A 139 -12.07 -41.65 10.86
C ARG A 139 -11.09 -40.44 10.91
N ALA A 140 -11.59 -39.24 11.13
CA ALA A 140 -10.80 -38.01 11.23
C ALA A 140 -10.82 -37.49 12.68
N PHE A 141 -9.62 -37.16 13.17
CA PHE A 141 -9.38 -36.82 14.57
C PHE A 141 -8.47 -35.61 14.67
N ILE A 142 -8.65 -34.84 15.74
CA ILE A 142 -7.71 -33.78 16.15
C ILE A 142 -6.90 -34.32 17.30
N PHE A 143 -5.59 -34.31 17.14
CA PHE A 143 -4.63 -34.72 18.18
C PHE A 143 -3.83 -33.50 18.64
N ARG A 144 -3.43 -33.51 19.90
CA ARG A 144 -2.50 -32.55 20.49
C ARG A 144 -1.12 -33.15 20.62
N VAL A 145 -0.11 -32.42 20.18
CA VAL A 145 1.30 -32.76 20.34
C VAL A 145 1.68 -32.54 21.80
N GLY A 146 2.12 -33.59 22.46
CA GLY A 146 2.53 -33.53 23.86
C GLY A 146 3.83 -32.77 24.06
N PRO A 147 4.10 -32.26 25.28
CA PRO A 147 5.32 -31.50 25.58
C PRO A 147 6.60 -32.28 25.42
N GLN A 148 6.52 -33.63 25.40
CA GLN A 148 7.65 -34.53 25.21
C GLN A 148 7.86 -34.96 23.75
N ALA A 149 7.08 -34.45 22.81
CA ALA A 149 7.26 -34.79 21.40
C ALA A 149 8.61 -34.29 20.91
N ALA A 150 9.37 -35.19 20.27
CA ALA A 150 10.72 -34.89 19.79
C ALA A 150 10.76 -33.93 18.60
N GLU A 151 9.60 -33.66 17.97
CA GLU A 151 9.51 -32.89 16.73
C GLU A 151 8.37 -31.88 16.77
N ASN A 152 8.46 -30.87 15.91
CA ASN A 152 7.40 -29.89 15.79
C ASN A 152 6.19 -30.43 15.00
N PRO A 153 4.99 -29.79 15.11
CA PRO A 153 3.77 -30.27 14.46
C PRO A 153 3.87 -30.46 12.94
N ILE A 154 4.62 -29.62 12.20
CA ILE A 154 4.83 -29.81 10.74
C ILE A 154 5.53 -31.14 10.46
N LYS A 155 6.63 -31.42 11.15
CA LYS A 155 7.41 -32.65 10.93
C LYS A 155 6.60 -33.89 11.26
N ILE A 156 5.87 -33.85 12.38
CA ILE A 156 5.00 -34.96 12.80
C ILE A 156 3.90 -35.20 11.77
N ALA A 157 3.21 -34.13 11.34
CA ALA A 157 2.16 -34.22 10.33
C ALA A 157 2.69 -34.80 9.01
N ASN A 158 3.87 -34.33 8.55
CA ASN A 158 4.48 -34.82 7.33
C ASN A 158 4.97 -36.29 7.43
N ARG A 159 5.37 -36.75 8.60
CA ARG A 159 5.67 -38.18 8.81
C ARG A 159 4.42 -39.02 8.81
N LEU A 160 3.36 -38.58 9.48
CA LEU A 160 2.06 -39.27 9.48
C LEU A 160 1.49 -39.35 8.06
N ALA A 161 1.62 -38.32 7.24
CA ALA A 161 1.20 -38.34 5.85
C ALA A 161 1.96 -39.35 4.96
N GLN A 162 3.10 -39.87 5.43
CA GLN A 162 3.85 -40.92 4.74
C GLN A 162 3.44 -42.35 5.21
N ASN A 163 2.59 -42.44 6.23
CA ASN A 163 2.10 -43.72 6.73
C ASN A 163 0.98 -44.24 5.82
N ASP A 164 1.06 -45.47 5.38
CA ASP A 164 0.10 -46.10 4.45
C ASP A 164 -1.32 -46.22 5.03
N LYS A 165 -1.49 -46.16 6.35
CA LYS A 165 -2.78 -46.17 7.07
C LYS A 165 -3.44 -44.77 7.16
N VAL A 166 -2.72 -43.69 6.81
CA VAL A 166 -3.18 -42.29 6.91
C VAL A 166 -3.61 -41.81 5.56
N LEU A 167 -4.80 -41.22 5.48
CA LEU A 167 -5.31 -40.53 4.28
C LEU A 167 -4.84 -39.09 4.21
N LEU A 168 -4.85 -38.43 5.37
CA LEU A 168 -4.52 -37.00 5.47
C LEU A 168 -3.88 -36.72 6.83
N SER A 169 -2.86 -35.87 6.84
CA SER A 169 -2.30 -35.31 8.07
C SER A 169 -1.85 -33.89 7.86
N GLU A 170 -2.43 -32.95 8.62
CA GLU A 170 -2.21 -31.52 8.49
C GLU A 170 -1.95 -30.85 9.85
N PRO A 171 -0.94 -29.98 9.97
CA PRO A 171 -0.77 -29.19 11.18
C PRO A 171 -1.83 -28.09 11.24
N ASN A 172 -2.32 -27.78 12.43
CA ASN A 172 -3.20 -26.64 12.64
C ASN A 172 -2.38 -25.35 12.75
N MET A 173 -2.83 -24.30 12.04
CA MET A 173 -2.15 -23.00 11.98
C MET A 173 -3.15 -21.87 12.17
N ALA A 174 -2.70 -20.80 12.80
CA ALA A 174 -3.34 -19.51 12.79
C ALA A 174 -2.66 -18.61 11.76
N VAL A 175 -3.47 -17.89 11.02
CA VAL A 175 -3.06 -16.80 10.12
C VAL A 175 -3.82 -15.55 10.51
N ALA A 176 -3.26 -14.39 10.26
CA ALA A 176 -4.00 -13.14 10.42
C ALA A 176 -5.15 -13.11 9.41
N SER A 177 -6.38 -12.95 9.91
CA SER A 177 -7.51 -12.60 9.03
C SER A 177 -7.47 -11.10 8.83
N LYS A 178 -7.49 -10.65 7.59
CA LYS A 178 -7.70 -9.24 7.25
C LYS A 178 -9.19 -9.05 6.97
N SER A 179 -9.78 -8.07 7.63
CA SER A 179 -11.08 -7.55 7.20
C SER A 179 -10.77 -6.55 6.08
N HIS A 180 -11.17 -6.83 4.86
CA HIS A 180 -11.15 -5.84 3.80
C HIS A 180 -12.23 -4.81 4.12
N CYS A 181 -11.82 -3.65 4.62
CA CYS A 181 -12.74 -2.54 4.83
C CYS A 181 -12.81 -1.72 3.55
N THR A 182 -13.82 -1.96 2.74
CA THR A 182 -14.18 -1.09 1.62
C THR A 182 -14.76 0.21 2.19
N PRO A 183 -14.35 1.39 1.70
CA PRO A 183 -14.96 2.66 2.08
C PRO A 183 -16.47 2.66 1.88
N THR A 184 -17.16 3.37 2.77
CA THR A 184 -18.63 3.54 2.70
C THR A 184 -19.04 4.86 2.08
N ASP A 185 -18.09 5.63 1.60
CA ASP A 185 -18.27 6.91 0.94
C ASP A 185 -19.13 6.73 -0.30
N THR A 186 -20.13 7.60 -0.45
CA THR A 186 -21.23 7.38 -1.38
C THR A 186 -20.81 7.32 -2.85
N LEU A 187 -19.71 7.98 -3.21
CA LEU A 187 -19.16 8.00 -4.56
C LEU A 187 -17.97 7.04 -4.76
N PHE A 188 -17.52 6.35 -3.71
CA PHE A 188 -16.42 5.36 -3.84
C PHE A 188 -16.68 4.33 -4.96
N PRO A 189 -17.89 3.79 -5.15
CA PRO A 189 -18.13 2.85 -6.25
C PRO A 189 -17.91 3.43 -7.66
N GLU A 190 -17.89 4.76 -7.80
CA GLU A 190 -17.61 5.46 -9.04
C GLU A 190 -16.12 5.80 -9.22
N GLN A 191 -15.32 5.72 -8.13
CA GLN A 191 -13.88 6.02 -8.11
C GLN A 191 -13.06 4.85 -8.67
N TRP A 192 -13.23 4.57 -9.95
CA TRP A 192 -12.59 3.45 -10.64
C TRP A 192 -11.06 3.45 -10.51
N HIS A 193 -10.44 4.61 -10.39
CA HIS A 193 -8.99 4.78 -10.26
C HIS A 193 -8.43 4.16 -8.97
N LEU A 194 -9.23 4.13 -7.92
CA LEU A 194 -8.86 3.52 -6.64
C LEU A 194 -9.01 2.00 -6.66
N PHE A 195 -10.18 1.53 -7.09
CA PHE A 195 -10.49 0.11 -7.21
C PHE A 195 -11.73 -0.12 -8.07
N HIS A 196 -11.74 -1.19 -8.86
CA HIS A 196 -12.92 -1.69 -9.56
C HIS A 196 -12.81 -3.19 -9.86
N THR A 197 -13.94 -3.82 -10.13
CA THR A 197 -14.06 -5.23 -10.52
C THR A 197 -14.38 -5.42 -12.00
N GLY A 198 -14.16 -4.40 -12.82
CA GLY A 198 -14.47 -4.36 -14.24
C GLY A 198 -15.70 -3.51 -14.58
N GLY A 199 -15.98 -3.38 -15.85
CA GLY A 199 -17.11 -2.61 -16.39
C GLY A 199 -16.81 -2.02 -17.77
N PRO A 200 -17.76 -1.30 -18.40
CA PRO A 200 -17.51 -0.62 -19.66
C PRO A 200 -16.38 0.40 -19.52
N TRP A 201 -15.42 0.37 -20.44
CA TRP A 201 -14.25 1.26 -20.48
C TRP A 201 -13.31 1.11 -19.28
N LEU A 202 -13.26 -0.08 -18.65
CA LEU A 202 -12.39 -0.41 -17.51
C LEU A 202 -11.56 -1.65 -17.84
N ASP A 203 -10.25 -1.49 -17.94
CA ASP A 203 -9.31 -2.61 -18.00
C ASP A 203 -8.94 -3.04 -16.59
N ALA A 204 -8.80 -4.33 -16.33
CA ALA A 204 -8.51 -4.88 -15.01
C ALA A 204 -7.20 -4.32 -14.37
N ALA A 205 -6.27 -3.83 -15.18
CA ALA A 205 -5.01 -3.26 -14.72
C ALA A 205 -5.03 -1.72 -14.58
N SER A 206 -6.20 -1.07 -14.69
CA SER A 206 -6.28 0.39 -14.75
C SER A 206 -6.41 1.10 -13.42
N HIS A 207 -6.59 0.39 -12.29
CA HIS A 207 -6.70 0.97 -10.95
C HIS A 207 -5.43 0.76 -10.12
N ILE A 208 -5.28 1.55 -9.05
CA ILE A 208 -4.10 1.46 -8.16
C ILE A 208 -4.23 0.42 -7.05
N ASP A 209 -5.34 -0.31 -6.99
CA ASP A 209 -5.60 -1.34 -5.96
C ASP A 209 -5.59 -0.81 -4.53
N ALA A 210 -6.15 0.39 -4.34
CA ALA A 210 -6.13 1.11 -3.07
C ALA A 210 -6.75 0.31 -1.92
N VAL A 211 -7.80 -0.50 -2.18
CA VAL A 211 -8.48 -1.30 -1.16
C VAL A 211 -7.50 -2.27 -0.47
N HIS A 212 -6.62 -2.92 -1.23
CA HIS A 212 -5.62 -3.81 -0.64
C HIS A 212 -4.46 -3.04 0.02
N ALA A 213 -4.10 -1.86 -0.51
CA ALA A 213 -3.13 -0.98 0.14
C ALA A 213 -3.65 -0.47 1.49
N TRP A 214 -4.94 -0.15 1.57
CA TRP A 214 -5.60 0.29 2.82
C TRP A 214 -5.74 -0.79 3.88
N ASP A 215 -5.58 -2.06 3.53
CA ASP A 215 -5.40 -3.13 4.53
C ASP A 215 -4.11 -2.99 5.32
N ILE A 216 -3.12 -2.28 4.77
CA ILE A 216 -1.83 -2.01 5.43
C ILE A 216 -1.89 -0.66 6.16
N THR A 217 -2.30 0.40 5.46
CA THR A 217 -2.44 1.75 6.03
C THR A 217 -3.35 2.61 5.16
N ARG A 218 -4.11 3.51 5.79
CA ARG A 218 -4.84 4.62 5.16
C ARG A 218 -4.10 5.95 5.30
N GLY A 219 -2.86 5.92 5.76
CA GLY A 219 -2.14 7.09 6.23
C GLY A 219 -2.50 7.46 7.67
N GLU A 220 -1.83 8.48 8.18
CA GLU A 220 -2.02 9.02 9.55
C GLU A 220 -1.90 10.54 9.51
N ARG A 221 -2.57 11.24 10.44
CA ARG A 221 -2.49 12.72 10.56
C ARG A 221 -1.08 13.26 10.77
N SER A 222 -0.17 12.43 11.25
CA SER A 222 1.25 12.78 11.38
C SER A 222 1.99 12.86 10.04
N VAL A 223 1.40 12.31 8.98
CA VAL A 223 1.92 12.43 7.60
C VAL A 223 1.14 13.56 6.90
N VAL A 224 1.87 14.59 6.51
CA VAL A 224 1.31 15.77 5.87
C VAL A 224 1.56 15.72 4.37
N VAL A 225 0.49 15.82 3.59
CA VAL A 225 0.53 15.95 2.13
C VAL A 225 0.29 17.42 1.79
N ALA A 226 1.31 18.09 1.29
CA ALA A 226 1.17 19.42 0.73
C ALA A 226 0.69 19.33 -0.72
N VAL A 227 -0.39 20.04 -1.05
CA VAL A 227 -0.89 20.22 -2.41
C VAL A 227 -0.75 21.68 -2.74
N ALA A 228 0.18 22.00 -3.65
CA ALA A 228 0.40 23.35 -4.13
C ALA A 228 -0.29 23.52 -5.49
N ASP A 229 -1.32 24.38 -5.54
CA ASP A 229 -2.20 24.50 -6.71
C ASP A 229 -2.84 25.90 -6.79
N ASP A 230 -3.92 26.05 -7.57
CA ASP A 230 -4.65 27.32 -7.71
C ASP A 230 -5.43 27.71 -6.45
N SER A 231 -5.98 26.73 -5.71
CA SER A 231 -6.77 26.95 -4.50
C SER A 231 -7.09 25.64 -3.79
N CYS A 232 -7.77 25.71 -2.64
CA CYS A 232 -8.45 24.60 -2.02
C CYS A 232 -9.68 25.09 -1.24
N ASP A 233 -10.85 24.54 -1.53
CA ASP A 233 -12.06 24.84 -0.76
C ASP A 233 -12.02 24.13 0.60
N LEU A 234 -11.61 24.86 1.63
CA LEU A 234 -11.42 24.33 2.99
C LEU A 234 -12.73 23.91 3.66
N TYR A 235 -13.87 24.37 3.17
CA TYR A 235 -15.20 24.06 3.71
C TYR A 235 -15.86 22.85 3.04
N HIS A 236 -15.13 22.18 2.15
CA HIS A 236 -15.62 20.94 1.56
C HIS A 236 -15.73 19.84 2.63
N THR A 237 -16.86 19.13 2.67
CA THR A 237 -17.16 18.13 3.70
C THR A 237 -16.11 17.02 3.82
N ASP A 238 -15.43 16.71 2.72
CA ASP A 238 -14.36 15.70 2.69
C ASP A 238 -13.01 16.22 3.23
N PHE A 239 -12.95 17.46 3.73
CA PHE A 239 -11.78 18.03 4.40
C PHE A 239 -12.05 18.49 5.84
N GLU A 240 -13.25 18.26 6.39
CA GLU A 240 -13.66 18.72 7.73
C GLU A 240 -13.12 17.88 8.90
N GLY A 241 -12.46 16.76 8.64
CA GLY A 241 -11.96 15.86 9.68
C GLY A 241 -10.99 16.55 10.66
N ALA A 242 -11.05 16.17 11.93
CA ALA A 242 -10.19 16.74 12.96
C ALA A 242 -8.70 16.59 12.61
N GLY A 243 -7.97 17.71 12.54
CA GLY A 243 -6.58 17.76 12.14
C GLY A 243 -6.31 17.45 10.66
N LYS A 244 -7.33 17.50 9.80
CA LYS A 244 -7.17 17.30 8.36
C LYS A 244 -6.39 18.44 7.73
N ILE A 245 -6.77 19.68 7.99
CA ILE A 245 -6.10 20.86 7.45
C ILE A 245 -5.00 21.30 8.42
N VAL A 246 -3.78 21.45 7.91
CA VAL A 246 -2.61 21.93 8.66
C VAL A 246 -1.81 22.91 7.81
N ALA A 247 -1.31 23.97 8.44
CA ALA A 247 -0.44 24.97 7.83
C ALA A 247 -0.92 25.45 6.44
N PRO A 248 -2.19 25.86 6.28
CA PRO A 248 -2.67 26.42 5.01
C PRO A 248 -1.88 27.69 4.64
N ARG A 249 -1.67 27.94 3.34
CA ARG A 249 -0.94 29.10 2.88
C ARG A 249 -1.48 29.61 1.53
N ASP A 250 -1.68 30.92 1.43
CA ASP A 250 -1.89 31.60 0.16
C ASP A 250 -0.70 32.51 -0.16
N PHE A 251 0.02 32.17 -1.23
CA PHE A 251 1.11 33.01 -1.76
C PHE A 251 0.60 34.09 -2.72
N GLY A 252 -0.60 33.96 -3.28
CA GLY A 252 -1.25 34.97 -4.07
C GLY A 252 -1.73 36.15 -3.22
N GLY A 253 -2.53 35.86 -2.20
CA GLY A 253 -3.07 36.81 -1.21
C GLY A 253 -2.07 37.21 -0.12
N GLN A 254 -0.95 36.49 0.03
CA GLN A 254 0.05 36.67 1.08
C GLN A 254 -0.52 36.45 2.49
N ASP A 255 -1.46 35.51 2.62
CA ASP A 255 -2.12 35.16 3.88
C ASP A 255 -2.18 33.63 4.10
N PHE A 256 -3.13 33.14 4.89
CA PHE A 256 -3.30 31.73 5.25
C PHE A 256 -4.66 31.17 4.82
N ASP A 257 -5.30 31.81 3.87
CA ASP A 257 -6.62 31.42 3.35
C ASP A 257 -6.55 31.02 1.87
N PRO A 258 -6.16 29.78 1.56
CA PRO A 258 -5.99 29.31 0.17
C PRO A 258 -7.33 29.02 -0.52
N MET A 259 -8.41 29.65 -0.09
CA MET A 259 -9.74 29.48 -0.68
C MET A 259 -9.79 29.98 -2.14
N PRO A 260 -10.70 29.41 -2.96
CA PRO A 260 -10.96 29.90 -4.31
C PRO A 260 -11.39 31.36 -4.33
N GLU A 261 -10.71 32.20 -5.09
CA GLU A 261 -11.06 33.62 -5.27
C GLU A 261 -11.58 33.93 -6.67
N LEU A 262 -11.05 33.27 -7.69
CA LEU A 262 -11.43 33.44 -9.07
C LEU A 262 -12.50 32.41 -9.48
N TRP A 263 -13.21 32.72 -10.56
CA TRP A 263 -14.26 31.82 -11.07
C TRP A 263 -13.73 30.47 -11.55
N ASP A 264 -12.48 30.41 -11.95
CA ASP A 264 -11.77 29.24 -12.47
C ASP A 264 -10.79 28.62 -11.45
N ASP A 265 -10.73 29.10 -10.21
CA ASP A 265 -9.97 28.50 -9.11
C ASP A 265 -10.69 27.24 -8.60
N ASN A 266 -10.61 26.12 -9.33
CA ASN A 266 -11.30 24.88 -9.00
C ASN A 266 -10.40 23.63 -9.10
N HIS A 267 -9.20 23.79 -9.66
CA HIS A 267 -8.33 22.69 -9.97
C HIS A 267 -7.68 22.09 -8.71
N GLY A 268 -7.19 22.91 -7.79
CA GLY A 268 -6.52 22.41 -6.58
C GLY A 268 -7.46 21.71 -5.60
N THR A 269 -8.73 22.15 -5.49
CA THR A 269 -9.73 21.41 -4.70
C THR A 269 -9.89 19.98 -5.20
N ALA A 270 -9.91 19.78 -6.51
CA ALA A 270 -10.00 18.45 -7.11
C ALA A 270 -8.71 17.62 -6.85
N CYS A 271 -7.54 18.24 -6.96
CA CYS A 271 -6.25 17.60 -6.64
C CYS A 271 -6.17 17.17 -5.16
N CYS A 272 -6.61 18.05 -4.23
CA CYS A 272 -6.66 17.74 -2.80
C CYS A 272 -7.56 16.53 -2.52
N GLY A 273 -8.71 16.43 -3.20
CA GLY A 273 -9.63 15.31 -3.07
C GLY A 273 -9.04 13.99 -3.52
N VAL A 274 -8.38 13.96 -4.69
CA VAL A 274 -7.70 12.75 -5.15
C VAL A 274 -6.65 12.29 -4.13
N ALA A 275 -5.85 13.21 -3.60
CA ALA A 275 -4.79 12.87 -2.66
C ALA A 275 -5.33 12.37 -1.32
N VAL A 276 -6.22 13.14 -0.66
CA VAL A 276 -6.46 12.97 0.78
C VAL A 276 -7.91 13.20 1.23
N ALA A 277 -8.93 13.19 0.36
CA ALA A 277 -10.32 13.27 0.81
C ALA A 277 -10.59 12.27 1.95
N GLU A 278 -11.36 12.69 2.97
CA GLU A 278 -11.68 11.87 4.14
C GLU A 278 -12.49 10.63 3.80
N GLU A 279 -12.22 9.51 4.48
CA GLU A 279 -13.14 8.39 4.56
C GLU A 279 -14.18 8.68 5.66
N ASN A 280 -15.27 9.33 5.30
CA ASN A 280 -16.28 9.82 6.25
C ASN A 280 -17.71 9.29 5.99
N GLY A 281 -17.86 8.41 4.99
CA GLY A 281 -19.13 7.82 4.59
C GLY A 281 -19.96 8.69 3.62
N THR A 282 -19.46 9.83 3.22
CA THR A 282 -20.07 10.76 2.25
C THR A 282 -19.10 11.05 1.11
N GLY A 283 -19.60 11.38 -0.08
CA GLY A 283 -18.77 11.83 -1.19
C GLY A 283 -17.70 10.84 -1.63
N VAL A 284 -16.47 11.30 -1.72
CA VAL A 284 -15.30 10.57 -2.24
C VAL A 284 -14.29 10.25 -1.15
N VAL A 285 -13.39 9.33 -1.45
CA VAL A 285 -12.23 9.05 -0.60
C VAL A 285 -10.95 9.30 -1.39
N GLY A 286 -9.96 9.89 -0.77
CA GLY A 286 -8.63 10.11 -1.36
C GLY A 286 -7.74 8.86 -1.27
N VAL A 287 -6.61 8.88 -1.96
CA VAL A 287 -5.62 7.79 -1.93
C VAL A 287 -5.09 7.54 -0.51
N ALA A 288 -4.84 8.62 0.23
CA ALA A 288 -4.34 8.59 1.62
C ALA A 288 -5.29 9.33 2.58
N PRO A 289 -6.51 8.82 2.84
CA PRO A 289 -7.56 9.54 3.56
C PRO A 289 -7.19 9.86 5.01
N GLY A 290 -6.33 9.07 5.63
CA GLY A 290 -5.85 9.28 6.98
C GLY A 290 -4.80 10.38 7.14
N CYS A 291 -4.17 10.86 6.05
CA CYS A 291 -3.15 11.91 6.10
C CYS A 291 -3.75 13.30 6.35
N ALA A 292 -2.92 14.22 6.84
CA ALA A 292 -3.25 15.64 6.88
C ALA A 292 -3.00 16.29 5.53
N LEU A 293 -3.77 17.33 5.21
CA LEU A 293 -3.63 18.18 4.03
C LEU A 293 -2.99 19.51 4.42
N MET A 294 -1.93 19.89 3.71
CA MET A 294 -1.37 21.24 3.71
C MET A 294 -1.74 21.90 2.37
N PRO A 295 -2.85 22.62 2.31
CA PRO A 295 -3.27 23.28 1.07
C PRO A 295 -2.47 24.56 0.87
N ILE A 296 -1.89 24.71 -0.32
CA ILE A 296 -1.08 25.87 -0.69
C ILE A 296 -1.61 26.45 -1.99
N ARG A 297 -2.09 27.70 -1.93
CA ARG A 297 -2.45 28.46 -3.11
C ARG A 297 -1.22 29.16 -3.66
N THR A 298 -0.90 28.89 -4.92
CA THR A 298 0.16 29.58 -5.64
C THR A 298 -0.38 30.86 -6.29
N SER A 299 0.52 31.79 -6.67
CA SER A 299 0.10 33.05 -7.33
C SER A 299 -0.27 32.89 -8.81
N GLY A 300 -0.15 31.68 -9.37
CA GLY A 300 -0.29 31.45 -10.81
C GLY A 300 0.87 31.99 -11.64
N MET A 301 1.79 32.75 -11.04
CA MET A 301 3.02 33.27 -11.66
C MET A 301 4.23 32.70 -10.92
N ILE A 302 5.20 32.21 -11.68
CA ILE A 302 6.37 31.47 -11.14
C ILE A 302 7.63 32.29 -11.37
N ASP A 303 8.35 32.55 -10.31
CA ASP A 303 9.71 33.07 -10.31
C ASP A 303 10.57 32.36 -9.25
N ASP A 304 11.85 32.72 -9.15
CA ASP A 304 12.75 32.08 -8.19
C ASP A 304 12.29 32.26 -6.73
N ASN A 305 11.72 33.41 -6.38
CA ASN A 305 11.27 33.68 -5.02
C ASN A 305 10.05 32.85 -4.68
N SER A 306 9.05 32.78 -5.58
CA SER A 306 7.83 32.03 -5.35
C SER A 306 8.08 30.52 -5.17
N ILE A 307 9.07 29.96 -5.88
CA ILE A 307 9.46 28.55 -5.72
C ILE A 307 10.25 28.35 -4.43
N GLU A 308 11.16 29.26 -4.07
CA GLU A 308 11.86 29.17 -2.79
C GLU A 308 10.91 29.28 -1.61
N ASP A 309 10.00 30.26 -1.62
CA ASP A 309 9.00 30.47 -0.57
C ASP A 309 8.09 29.24 -0.39
N LEU A 310 7.63 28.63 -1.50
CA LEU A 310 6.87 27.39 -1.48
C LEU A 310 7.67 26.25 -0.85
N CYS A 311 8.91 26.05 -1.31
CA CYS A 311 9.77 24.99 -0.83
C CYS A 311 10.13 25.16 0.66
N ASP A 312 10.41 26.38 1.09
CA ASP A 312 10.70 26.70 2.49
C ASP A 312 9.49 26.44 3.39
N TRP A 313 8.29 26.87 2.95
CA TRP A 313 7.04 26.58 3.66
C TRP A 313 6.83 25.07 3.90
N VAL A 314 7.01 24.28 2.86
CA VAL A 314 6.88 22.82 2.89
C VAL A 314 7.87 22.17 3.86
N VAL A 315 9.13 22.63 3.85
CA VAL A 315 10.19 22.14 4.75
C VAL A 315 9.91 22.52 6.20
N ASP A 316 9.61 23.80 6.44
CA ASP A 316 9.43 24.36 7.77
C ASP A 316 8.20 23.80 8.50
N HIS A 317 7.16 23.42 7.75
CA HIS A 317 5.93 22.83 8.29
C HIS A 317 5.88 21.30 8.18
N GLY A 318 7.00 20.66 7.77
CA GLY A 318 7.21 19.23 7.92
C GLY A 318 6.39 18.34 6.99
N ALA A 319 6.06 18.82 5.78
CA ALA A 319 5.37 18.00 4.80
C ALA A 319 6.15 16.73 4.45
N GLY A 320 5.45 15.62 4.32
CA GLY A 320 5.99 14.34 3.88
C GLY A 320 5.98 14.16 2.38
N VAL A 321 5.00 14.79 1.72
CA VAL A 321 4.81 14.80 0.27
C VAL A 321 4.49 16.21 -0.17
N LEU A 322 5.05 16.65 -1.29
CA LEU A 322 4.67 17.86 -2.04
C LEU A 322 4.14 17.41 -3.39
N SER A 323 2.86 17.66 -3.66
CA SER A 323 2.19 17.36 -4.93
C SER A 323 1.93 18.65 -5.70
N CYS A 324 2.45 18.72 -6.94
CA CYS A 324 2.34 19.87 -7.85
C CYS A 324 1.72 19.43 -9.17
N SER A 325 0.42 19.71 -9.33
CA SER A 325 -0.34 19.31 -10.51
C SER A 325 -0.34 20.37 -11.62
N TRP A 326 0.74 21.10 -11.75
CA TRP A 326 0.91 22.22 -12.69
C TRP A 326 2.28 22.20 -13.37
N GLY A 327 2.43 23.01 -14.38
CA GLY A 327 3.68 23.26 -15.10
C GLY A 327 3.68 24.69 -15.68
N VAL A 328 4.77 25.06 -16.32
CA VAL A 328 4.90 26.38 -16.96
C VAL A 328 4.23 26.41 -18.34
N ALA A 329 3.59 27.52 -18.67
CA ALA A 329 2.87 27.72 -19.94
C ALA A 329 3.84 28.00 -21.13
N THR A 330 4.93 27.21 -21.23
CA THR A 330 5.89 27.29 -22.32
C THR A 330 6.41 25.92 -22.69
N ASN A 331 6.80 25.73 -23.95
CA ASN A 331 7.38 24.46 -24.40
C ASN A 331 8.82 24.21 -23.91
N TYR A 332 9.51 25.23 -23.44
CA TYR A 332 10.85 25.09 -22.90
C TYR A 332 11.04 25.95 -21.65
N PHE A 333 11.28 25.29 -20.53
CA PHE A 333 11.57 25.96 -19.27
C PHE A 333 12.67 25.21 -18.51
N SER A 334 13.85 25.82 -18.48
CA SER A 334 14.98 25.31 -17.68
C SER A 334 14.94 25.94 -16.29
N LEU A 335 15.04 25.13 -15.26
CA LEU A 335 15.10 25.62 -13.88
C LEU A 335 16.35 26.44 -13.63
N SER A 336 16.21 27.54 -12.93
CA SER A 336 17.35 28.31 -12.41
C SER A 336 18.11 27.51 -11.34
N LEU A 337 19.32 27.93 -11.00
CA LEU A 337 20.08 27.34 -9.88
C LEU A 337 19.31 27.41 -8.56
N ARG A 338 18.57 28.51 -8.32
CA ARG A 338 17.78 28.71 -7.12
C ARG A 338 16.63 27.71 -7.02
N MET A 339 15.86 27.55 -8.10
CA MET A 339 14.76 26.58 -8.18
C MET A 339 15.27 25.15 -8.00
N GLN A 340 16.35 24.75 -8.67
CA GLN A 340 16.97 23.44 -8.50
C GLN A 340 17.40 23.22 -7.04
N SER A 341 18.07 24.18 -6.43
CA SER A 341 18.52 24.10 -5.03
C SER A 341 17.33 24.03 -4.05
N ALA A 342 16.23 24.73 -4.33
CA ALA A 342 15.03 24.69 -3.50
C ALA A 342 14.37 23.31 -3.54
N LEU A 343 14.17 22.71 -4.71
CA LEU A 343 13.66 21.35 -4.87
C LEU A 343 14.56 20.33 -4.19
N HIS A 344 15.88 20.43 -4.39
CA HIS A 344 16.84 19.54 -3.72
C HIS A 344 16.75 19.65 -2.19
N ARG A 345 16.58 20.86 -1.64
CA ARG A 345 16.41 21.09 -0.21
C ARG A 345 15.12 20.42 0.31
N VAL A 346 14.01 20.53 -0.40
CA VAL A 346 12.76 19.84 -0.05
C VAL A 346 12.99 18.33 0.01
N ALA A 347 13.62 17.77 -1.01
CA ALA A 347 13.84 16.33 -1.12
C ALA A 347 14.81 15.76 -0.07
N THR A 348 15.71 16.59 0.50
CA THR A 348 16.83 16.08 1.32
C THR A 348 16.85 16.59 2.76
N VAL A 349 16.39 17.83 3.03
CA VAL A 349 16.56 18.49 4.35
C VAL A 349 15.33 18.37 5.22
N GLY A 350 14.12 18.39 4.65
CA GLY A 350 12.86 18.36 5.39
C GLY A 350 12.78 17.21 6.40
N ARG A 351 11.96 17.37 7.44
CA ARG A 351 11.68 16.35 8.48
C ARG A 351 12.94 15.81 9.18
N GLY A 352 13.90 16.71 9.48
CA GLY A 352 15.14 16.32 10.16
C GLY A 352 16.07 15.45 9.31
N GLY A 353 16.14 15.71 8.01
CA GLY A 353 17.00 14.99 7.05
C GLY A 353 16.36 13.78 6.38
N LYS A 354 15.07 13.50 6.64
CA LYS A 354 14.33 12.45 5.92
C LYS A 354 13.88 12.89 4.54
N GLY A 355 13.85 14.19 4.29
CA GLY A 355 13.36 14.78 3.06
C GLY A 355 11.84 14.72 2.91
N CYS A 356 11.33 15.30 1.84
CA CYS A 356 9.94 15.26 1.40
C CYS A 356 9.91 14.64 -0.01
N VAL A 357 8.93 13.81 -0.28
CA VAL A 357 8.72 13.28 -1.65
C VAL A 357 8.12 14.40 -2.49
N VAL A 358 8.76 14.74 -3.60
CA VAL A 358 8.31 15.79 -4.51
C VAL A 358 7.74 15.16 -5.77
N VAL A 359 6.49 15.48 -6.09
CA VAL A 359 5.76 14.90 -7.22
C VAL A 359 5.27 16.02 -8.15
N PHE A 360 5.54 15.88 -9.44
CA PHE A 360 5.05 16.80 -10.47
C PHE A 360 4.32 16.09 -11.60
N ALA A 361 3.27 16.72 -12.09
CA ALA A 361 2.58 16.32 -13.30
C ALA A 361 3.52 16.43 -14.53
N ALA A 362 3.50 15.40 -15.40
CA ALA A 362 4.39 15.34 -16.57
C ALA A 362 4.02 16.35 -17.68
N GLY A 363 2.77 16.85 -17.66
CA GLY A 363 2.24 17.79 -18.70
C GLY A 363 1.28 17.11 -19.68
N ASN A 364 0.55 17.93 -20.43
CA ASN A 364 -0.63 17.52 -21.21
C ASN A 364 -0.53 17.82 -22.72
N GLU A 365 0.66 17.96 -23.24
CA GLU A 365 0.92 18.38 -24.63
C GLU A 365 1.14 17.18 -25.58
N ASN A 366 1.17 15.93 -25.07
CA ASN A 366 1.61 14.75 -25.81
C ASN A 366 3.00 14.97 -26.42
N ARG A 367 3.93 15.49 -25.61
CA ARG A 367 5.30 15.81 -25.99
C ARG A 367 6.31 15.19 -25.03
N PRO A 368 7.60 15.07 -25.43
CA PRO A 368 8.61 14.64 -24.49
C PRO A 368 8.74 15.63 -23.34
N ILE A 369 9.01 15.12 -22.13
CA ILE A 369 9.37 15.96 -20.98
C ILE A 369 10.66 16.72 -21.30
N ASP A 370 11.66 16.03 -21.84
CA ASP A 370 12.88 16.60 -22.39
C ASP A 370 13.18 15.98 -23.76
N GLY A 371 13.16 16.81 -24.81
CA GLY A 371 13.40 16.29 -26.16
C GLY A 371 13.13 17.30 -27.26
N THR A 372 13.35 16.86 -28.50
CA THR A 372 13.08 17.67 -29.70
C THR A 372 12.16 16.91 -30.62
N VAL A 373 11.07 17.55 -31.05
CA VAL A 373 10.12 17.02 -32.04
C VAL A 373 9.92 18.03 -33.17
N ASN A 374 9.56 17.54 -34.36
CA ASN A 374 9.21 18.41 -35.47
C ASN A 374 7.76 18.86 -35.33
N GLU A 375 7.58 20.13 -35.06
CA GLU A 375 6.24 20.72 -34.97
C GLU A 375 5.76 21.31 -36.31
N THR A 376 4.46 21.44 -36.43
CA THR A 376 3.80 22.06 -37.58
C THR A 376 2.92 23.23 -37.12
N GLY A 377 3.52 24.42 -36.97
CA GLY A 377 2.82 25.65 -36.59
C GLY A 377 2.30 25.66 -35.16
N TRP A 378 2.83 24.80 -34.29
CA TRP A 378 2.46 24.72 -32.87
C TRP A 378 3.71 24.46 -32.01
N PRO A 379 3.83 24.93 -30.75
CA PRO A 379 2.84 25.72 -30.01
C PRO A 379 2.83 27.22 -30.47
N ASN A 380 1.75 27.91 -30.16
CA ASN A 380 1.63 29.36 -30.28
C ASN A 380 2.06 29.96 -31.66
N ASN A 381 1.69 29.30 -32.77
CA ASN A 381 2.05 29.72 -34.13
C ASN A 381 3.56 29.74 -34.41
N GLN A 382 4.35 28.97 -33.67
CA GLN A 382 5.76 28.81 -33.95
C GLN A 382 6.01 28.33 -35.38
N PRO A 383 7.14 28.68 -36.03
CA PRO A 383 7.51 28.12 -37.31
C PRO A 383 7.55 26.58 -37.26
N SER A 384 7.10 25.94 -38.34
CA SER A 384 7.23 24.51 -38.47
C SER A 384 8.72 24.08 -38.47
N GLY A 385 9.03 22.99 -37.76
CA GLY A 385 10.40 22.46 -37.68
C GLY A 385 10.75 21.86 -36.33
N PRO A 386 12.06 21.59 -36.12
CA PRO A 386 12.55 21.05 -34.86
C PRO A 386 12.25 22.03 -33.71
N THR A 387 11.48 21.57 -32.74
CA THR A 387 11.11 22.34 -31.55
C THR A 387 11.59 21.62 -30.31
N ARG A 388 12.35 22.30 -29.47
CA ARG A 388 12.83 21.79 -28.19
C ARG A 388 11.75 21.90 -27.14
N TRP A 389 11.52 20.80 -26.43
CA TRP A 389 10.63 20.71 -25.28
C TRP A 389 11.44 20.45 -24.01
N LEU A 390 11.10 21.11 -22.92
CA LEU A 390 11.63 20.85 -21.58
C LEU A 390 10.64 21.30 -20.51
N ALA A 391 10.06 20.35 -19.80
CA ALA A 391 9.28 20.58 -18.58
C ALA A 391 10.22 20.48 -17.36
N GLY A 392 10.91 21.59 -17.03
CA GLY A 392 12.04 21.58 -16.11
C GLY A 392 11.73 21.03 -14.72
N PHE A 393 10.54 21.26 -14.17
CA PHE A 393 10.14 20.70 -12.87
C PHE A 393 10.02 19.16 -12.94
N ALA A 394 9.32 18.65 -13.94
CA ALA A 394 9.14 17.20 -14.11
C ALA A 394 10.45 16.49 -14.53
N ALA A 395 11.41 17.22 -15.12
CA ALA A 395 12.71 16.68 -15.53
C ALA A 395 13.77 16.72 -14.41
N HIS A 396 13.45 17.25 -13.21
CA HIS A 396 14.43 17.38 -12.12
C HIS A 396 14.69 16.03 -11.44
N ASP A 397 15.95 15.73 -11.13
CA ASP A 397 16.40 14.43 -10.59
C ASP A 397 15.77 14.04 -9.24
N ASP A 398 15.43 15.03 -8.41
CA ASP A 398 14.79 14.82 -7.10
C ASP A 398 13.23 14.81 -7.18
N VAL A 399 12.66 14.76 -8.37
CA VAL A 399 11.22 14.81 -8.61
C VAL A 399 10.70 13.50 -9.19
N ILE A 400 9.58 13.04 -8.69
CA ILE A 400 8.81 11.96 -9.29
C ILE A 400 7.90 12.57 -10.36
N ALA A 401 8.25 12.39 -11.64
CA ALA A 401 7.42 12.80 -12.75
C ALA A 401 6.30 11.80 -13.00
N VAL A 402 5.05 12.25 -12.93
CA VAL A 402 3.86 11.38 -13.08
C VAL A 402 3.16 11.63 -14.41
N ALA A 403 3.16 10.62 -15.27
CA ALA A 403 2.39 10.57 -16.49
C ALA A 403 0.98 10.02 -16.25
N ALA A 404 0.05 10.28 -17.18
CA ALA A 404 -1.32 9.81 -17.07
C ALA A 404 -1.56 8.55 -17.88
N CYS A 405 -2.26 7.57 -17.27
CA CYS A 405 -2.85 6.43 -17.96
C CYS A 405 -4.37 6.45 -17.85
N SER A 406 -5.03 5.94 -18.89
CA SER A 406 -6.49 5.90 -18.98
C SER A 406 -7.07 4.70 -18.25
N SER A 407 -8.37 4.70 -18.06
CA SER A 407 -9.14 3.54 -17.57
C SER A 407 -9.07 2.29 -18.47
N MET A 408 -8.43 2.40 -19.63
CA MET A 408 -8.16 1.28 -20.55
C MET A 408 -6.72 0.76 -20.41
N ALA A 409 -6.01 1.09 -19.31
CA ALA A 409 -4.61 0.72 -19.04
C ALA A 409 -3.64 1.11 -20.19
N THR A 410 -3.90 2.23 -20.85
CA THR A 410 -3.06 2.81 -21.90
C THR A 410 -2.65 4.22 -21.53
N LYS A 411 -1.53 4.70 -22.09
CA LYS A 411 -1.14 6.11 -21.93
C LYS A 411 -2.32 7.00 -22.34
N ALA A 412 -2.70 7.96 -21.51
CA ALA A 412 -3.68 8.97 -21.90
C ALA A 412 -3.16 9.76 -23.12
N ALA A 413 -4.05 10.07 -24.07
CA ALA A 413 -3.67 10.62 -25.36
C ALA A 413 -2.85 11.92 -25.27
N TYR A 414 -3.15 12.73 -24.27
CA TYR A 414 -2.48 14.00 -24.02
C TYR A 414 -1.20 13.90 -23.18
N SER A 415 -1.01 12.81 -22.43
CA SER A 415 0.08 12.74 -21.46
C SER A 415 1.45 12.92 -22.11
N ASN A 416 2.28 13.75 -21.52
CA ASN A 416 3.69 13.83 -21.88
C ASN A 416 4.41 12.51 -21.57
N TRP A 417 5.56 12.31 -22.16
CA TRP A 417 6.30 11.07 -22.18
C TRP A 417 7.82 11.32 -22.21
N GLY A 418 8.61 10.30 -21.97
CA GLY A 418 10.07 10.36 -22.00
C GLY A 418 10.70 9.48 -20.93
N PRO A 419 12.01 9.35 -20.94
CA PRO A 419 12.76 8.59 -19.94
C PRO A 419 12.70 9.23 -18.53
N GLU A 420 12.30 10.50 -18.44
CA GLU A 420 12.11 11.25 -17.20
C GLU A 420 10.86 10.80 -16.42
N VAL A 421 9.90 10.15 -17.08
CA VAL A 421 8.69 9.63 -16.41
C VAL A 421 9.08 8.57 -15.40
N SER A 422 8.79 8.83 -14.13
CA SER A 422 9.04 7.89 -13.04
C SER A 422 7.93 6.85 -12.92
N VAL A 423 6.65 7.29 -13.01
CA VAL A 423 5.45 6.44 -12.90
C VAL A 423 4.33 6.97 -13.78
N CYS A 424 3.34 6.11 -14.04
CA CYS A 424 2.05 6.50 -14.62
C CYS A 424 0.96 6.24 -13.57
N ALA A 425 -0.02 7.14 -13.48
CA ALA A 425 -1.17 6.98 -12.61
C ALA A 425 -2.49 7.23 -13.36
N PRO A 426 -3.62 6.74 -12.83
CA PRO A 426 -4.93 6.86 -13.46
C PRO A 426 -5.37 8.29 -13.74
N SER A 427 -5.94 8.50 -14.90
CA SER A 427 -6.54 9.78 -15.30
C SER A 427 -7.64 9.56 -16.35
N ASN A 428 -8.30 10.64 -16.72
CA ASN A 428 -9.24 10.61 -17.84
C ASN A 428 -8.53 10.34 -19.18
N ASN A 429 -9.34 10.11 -20.20
CA ASN A 429 -8.89 10.17 -21.57
C ASN A 429 -9.93 10.94 -22.38
N VAL A 430 -9.51 11.92 -23.12
CA VAL A 430 -10.40 12.87 -23.81
C VAL A 430 -10.07 12.96 -25.29
N GLY A 431 -11.10 13.19 -26.09
CA GLY A 431 -11.01 13.29 -27.54
C GLY A 431 -10.39 14.59 -28.05
N PRO A 432 -10.40 14.79 -29.36
CA PRO A 432 -9.82 15.94 -30.02
C PRO A 432 -10.37 17.28 -29.50
N GLY A 433 -9.47 18.25 -29.37
CA GLY A 433 -9.81 19.64 -29.03
C GLY A 433 -9.82 19.97 -27.55
N THR A 434 -9.77 18.98 -26.64
CA THR A 434 -9.69 19.25 -25.21
C THR A 434 -8.25 19.54 -24.79
N TYR A 435 -7.31 18.75 -25.30
CA TYR A 435 -5.87 19.00 -25.09
C TYR A 435 -5.15 19.20 -26.42
N PRO A 436 -4.07 19.98 -26.43
CA PRO A 436 -3.24 20.14 -27.62
C PRO A 436 -2.78 18.77 -28.17
N ARG A 437 -2.82 18.64 -29.48
CA ARG A 437 -2.33 17.44 -30.23
C ARG A 437 -3.06 16.11 -29.95
N VAL A 438 -4.18 16.11 -29.26
CA VAL A 438 -5.10 14.98 -29.28
C VAL A 438 -5.94 15.09 -30.55
N THR A 439 -5.73 14.18 -31.50
CA THR A 439 -6.33 14.24 -32.84
C THR A 439 -7.26 13.07 -33.14
N THR A 440 -7.38 12.11 -32.23
CA THR A 440 -8.19 10.91 -32.38
C THR A 440 -9.19 10.80 -31.25
N ASP A 441 -10.35 10.22 -31.53
CA ASP A 441 -11.28 9.83 -30.49
C ASP A 441 -10.66 8.75 -29.63
N VAL A 442 -10.80 8.88 -28.34
CA VAL A 442 -10.26 7.98 -27.33
C VAL A 442 -11.30 7.67 -26.27
N ASN A 443 -11.25 6.45 -25.78
CA ASN A 443 -12.15 5.98 -24.74
C ASN A 443 -11.48 6.10 -23.36
N GLY A 444 -12.27 6.38 -22.36
CA GLY A 444 -11.82 6.43 -20.99
C GLY A 444 -12.89 7.01 -20.08
N ARG A 445 -12.71 6.88 -18.78
CA ARG A 445 -13.56 7.48 -17.75
C ARG A 445 -12.82 8.63 -17.09
N GLY A 446 -13.57 9.66 -16.67
CA GLY A 446 -13.06 10.72 -15.82
C GLY A 446 -12.74 10.24 -14.41
N ILE A 447 -11.98 11.03 -13.68
CA ILE A 447 -11.68 10.81 -12.27
C ILE A 447 -12.80 11.49 -11.43
N VAL A 448 -13.33 10.71 -10.49
CA VAL A 448 -14.34 11.19 -9.54
C VAL A 448 -13.62 11.71 -8.29
N THR A 449 -13.83 13.01 -7.99
CA THR A 449 -13.16 13.68 -6.88
C THR A 449 -13.97 14.88 -6.37
N THR A 450 -13.47 15.56 -5.34
CA THR A 450 -14.05 16.80 -4.82
C THR A 450 -14.05 17.91 -5.88
N ASP A 451 -14.99 18.83 -5.76
CA ASP A 451 -15.09 20.07 -6.51
C ASP A 451 -15.32 21.23 -5.53
N ARG A 452 -15.35 22.46 -5.99
CA ARG A 452 -15.75 23.58 -5.13
C ARG A 452 -17.17 23.39 -4.64
N VAL A 453 -17.40 23.75 -3.38
CA VAL A 453 -18.74 23.70 -2.79
C VAL A 453 -19.71 24.59 -3.56
N GLY A 454 -20.83 24.02 -3.98
CA GLY A 454 -21.86 24.72 -4.76
C GLY A 454 -21.60 24.72 -6.28
N PRO A 455 -22.17 25.64 -7.03
CA PRO A 455 -22.24 25.57 -8.50
C PRO A 455 -21.05 26.18 -9.24
N SER A 456 -19.99 26.56 -8.55
CA SER A 456 -18.90 27.37 -9.14
C SER A 456 -17.68 26.57 -9.60
N GLY A 457 -17.70 25.22 -9.50
CA GLY A 457 -16.60 24.35 -9.89
C GLY A 457 -16.71 23.78 -11.30
N TYR A 458 -16.09 22.61 -11.51
CA TYR A 458 -16.21 21.81 -12.73
C TYR A 458 -17.64 21.31 -12.97
N SER A 459 -18.39 21.12 -11.89
CA SER A 459 -19.77 20.68 -11.91
C SER A 459 -20.68 21.65 -11.13
N SER A 460 -21.98 21.40 -11.14
CA SER A 460 -22.94 22.14 -10.31
C SER A 460 -23.11 21.56 -8.91
N THR A 461 -22.27 20.60 -8.53
CA THR A 461 -22.29 19.92 -7.23
C THR A 461 -20.89 19.95 -6.62
N ASP A 462 -20.76 19.59 -5.37
CA ASP A 462 -19.50 19.58 -4.63
C ASP A 462 -18.50 18.49 -5.12
N TYR A 463 -18.85 17.75 -6.18
CA TYR A 463 -18.05 16.66 -6.75
C TYR A 463 -18.07 16.70 -8.27
N THR A 464 -16.93 16.41 -8.89
CA THR A 464 -16.81 16.22 -10.33
C THR A 464 -16.59 14.74 -10.69
N ARG A 465 -17.00 14.35 -11.92
CA ARG A 465 -16.79 12.99 -12.46
C ARG A 465 -15.87 12.96 -13.67
N ASP A 466 -15.39 14.10 -14.08
CA ASP A 466 -14.62 14.26 -15.34
C ASP A 466 -13.26 14.91 -15.11
N PHE A 467 -12.75 14.89 -13.87
CA PHE A 467 -11.43 15.41 -13.58
C PHE A 467 -10.35 14.59 -14.31
N GLY A 468 -9.27 15.23 -14.74
CA GLY A 468 -8.29 14.58 -15.58
C GLY A 468 -6.97 15.35 -15.69
N GLY A 469 -6.32 15.16 -16.85
CA GLY A 469 -4.96 15.63 -17.05
C GLY A 469 -3.93 14.82 -16.28
N THR A 470 -2.65 15.07 -16.51
CA THR A 470 -1.61 14.58 -15.61
C THR A 470 -1.77 15.17 -14.21
N SER A 471 -2.67 16.13 -14.07
CA SER A 471 -3.09 16.75 -12.81
C SER A 471 -3.83 15.80 -11.87
N SER A 472 -4.68 14.91 -12.38
CA SER A 472 -5.35 13.88 -11.56
C SER A 472 -4.43 12.69 -11.27
N ALA A 473 -3.48 12.44 -12.16
CA ALA A 473 -2.49 11.37 -11.98
C ALA A 473 -1.44 11.74 -10.91
N CYS A 474 -1.02 13.00 -10.85
CA CYS A 474 0.01 13.47 -9.94
C CYS A 474 -0.31 13.20 -8.45
N PRO A 475 -1.51 13.50 -7.93
CA PRO A 475 -1.87 13.25 -6.53
C PRO A 475 -2.28 11.80 -6.24
N THR A 476 -2.35 10.94 -7.28
CA THR A 476 -2.66 9.51 -7.15
C THR A 476 -1.43 8.67 -6.87
#